data_741c8614763c7d2f0eb385f6779c0d87
#
_entry.id   741c8614763c7d2f0eb385f6779c0d87
#
_cell.length_a   1.000
_cell.length_b   1.000
_cell.length_c   1.000
_cell.angle_alpha   90.00
_cell.angle_beta   90.00
_cell.angle_gamma   90.00
#
_symmetry.space_group_name_H-M   'P 1'
#
loop_
_entity.id
_entity.type
_entity.pdbx_description
1 polymer ?
#
loop_
_entity_poly.entity_id
_entity_poly.type
_entity_poly.pdbx_seq_one_letter_code
_entity_poly.pdbx_strand_id
1 'polypeptide(L)'
;MEVIAANAMVLLVAGHETTRNLLGSAIALLLEHPTEMAKVREDRSLIPRLIEETLRCEPANPMMARAVAEDFDYQGHPFRSGQLVFLCIGSANRDPTPTCPRAG
;
A
#
# COMPACT_ATOMS: atom_id res chain seq x y z
N MET A 1 -15.25 3.87 -28.27
CA MET A 1 -16.23 3.66 -27.16
C MET A 1 -15.69 2.66 -26.12
N GLU A 2 -15.22 1.49 -26.52
CA GLU A 2 -14.71 0.45 -25.60
C GLU A 2 -13.55 0.90 -24.72
N VAL A 3 -12.56 1.61 -25.29
CA VAL A 3 -11.38 2.09 -24.54
C VAL A 3 -11.78 3.10 -23.45
N ILE A 4 -12.73 3.98 -23.75
CA ILE A 4 -13.22 4.97 -22.77
C ILE A 4 -13.96 4.27 -21.63
N ALA A 5 -14.82 3.31 -21.94
CA ALA A 5 -15.53 2.53 -20.93
C ALA A 5 -14.57 1.71 -20.05
N ALA A 6 -13.56 1.06 -20.65
CA ALA A 6 -12.54 0.32 -19.93
C ALA A 6 -11.75 1.23 -18.98
N ASN A 7 -11.28 2.38 -19.45
CA ASN A 7 -10.56 3.34 -18.61
C ASN A 7 -11.42 3.90 -17.48
N ALA A 8 -12.69 4.23 -17.75
CA ALA A 8 -13.63 4.68 -16.72
C ALA A 8 -13.84 3.61 -15.65
N MET A 9 -13.99 2.35 -16.06
CA MET A 9 -14.12 1.21 -15.14
C MET A 9 -12.88 1.01 -14.28
N VAL A 10 -11.69 1.07 -14.87
CA VAL A 10 -10.42 0.97 -14.13
C VAL A 10 -10.29 2.09 -13.11
N LEU A 11 -10.57 3.34 -13.48
CA LEU A 11 -10.52 4.48 -12.56
C LEU A 11 -11.53 4.33 -11.41
N LEU A 12 -12.74 3.86 -11.71
CA LEU A 12 -13.76 3.63 -10.69
C LEU A 12 -13.35 2.54 -9.71
N VAL A 13 -12.89 1.40 -10.19
CA VAL A 13 -12.47 0.26 -9.33
C VAL A 13 -11.23 0.64 -8.53
N ALA A 14 -10.19 1.16 -9.19
CA ALA A 14 -8.93 1.49 -8.53
C ALA A 14 -9.06 2.61 -7.50
N GLY A 15 -9.87 3.63 -7.79
CA GLY A 15 -10.03 4.78 -6.90
C GLY A 15 -11.05 4.58 -5.78
N HIS A 16 -12.01 3.66 -5.94
CA HIS A 16 -13.07 3.48 -4.96
C HIS A 16 -12.70 2.49 -3.85
N GLU A 17 -12.33 1.28 -4.23
CA GLU A 17 -12.17 0.18 -3.29
C GLU A 17 -10.96 0.36 -2.37
N THR A 18 -9.82 0.75 -2.93
CA THR A 18 -8.58 0.94 -2.17
C THR A 18 -8.72 2.07 -1.14
N THR A 19 -9.30 3.19 -1.54
CA THR A 19 -9.51 4.35 -0.66
C THR A 19 -10.50 4.03 0.46
N ARG A 20 -11.61 3.35 0.13
CA ARG A 20 -12.60 2.93 1.11
C ARG A 20 -12.00 1.98 2.16
N ASN A 21 -11.22 1.00 1.72
CA ASN A 21 -10.58 0.04 2.61
C ASN A 21 -9.56 0.73 3.51
N LEU A 22 -8.75 1.66 2.98
CA LEU A 22 -7.80 2.44 3.77
C LEU A 22 -8.50 3.28 4.85
N LEU A 23 -9.61 3.94 4.51
CA LEU A 23 -10.40 4.70 5.49
C LEU A 23 -10.97 3.79 6.58
N GLY A 24 -11.48 2.61 6.21
CA GLY A 24 -11.96 1.61 7.17
C GLY A 24 -10.85 1.16 8.11
N SER A 25 -9.67 0.84 7.59
CA SER A 25 -8.49 0.45 8.38
C SER A 25 -8.05 1.58 9.33
N ALA A 26 -8.01 2.82 8.86
CA ALA A 26 -7.64 3.98 9.69
C ALA A 26 -8.60 4.16 10.88
N ILE A 27 -9.91 4.03 10.63
CA ILE A 27 -10.93 4.14 11.68
C ILE A 27 -10.80 2.98 12.66
N ALA A 28 -10.63 1.74 12.18
CA ALA A 28 -10.46 0.57 13.03
C ALA A 28 -9.24 0.71 13.95
N LEU A 29 -8.08 1.10 13.40
CA LEU A 29 -6.86 1.34 14.17
C LEU A 29 -7.05 2.43 15.23
N LEU A 30 -7.75 3.51 14.91
CA LEU A 30 -8.03 4.57 15.89
C LEU A 30 -8.96 4.10 17.02
N LEU A 31 -9.93 3.23 16.71
CA LEU A 31 -10.82 2.65 17.72
C LEU A 31 -10.08 1.69 18.65
N GLU A 32 -9.09 0.97 18.14
CA GLU A 32 -8.22 0.09 18.94
C GLU A 32 -7.20 0.88 19.78
N HIS A 33 -6.92 2.15 19.40
CA HIS A 33 -5.96 3.03 20.09
C HIS A 33 -6.59 4.35 20.51
N PRO A 34 -7.44 4.36 21.57
CA PRO A 34 -8.21 5.56 21.97
C PRO A 34 -7.36 6.79 22.31
N THR A 35 -6.15 6.59 22.83
CA THR A 35 -5.22 7.69 23.15
C THR A 35 -4.72 8.38 21.87
N GLU A 36 -4.45 7.65 20.81
CA GLU A 36 -4.05 8.21 19.53
C GLU A 36 -5.24 8.89 18.83
N MET A 37 -6.44 8.32 18.97
CA MET A 37 -7.66 8.97 18.49
C MET A 37 -7.86 10.33 19.15
N ALA A 38 -7.66 10.45 20.49
CA ALA A 38 -7.79 11.71 21.20
C ALA A 38 -6.81 12.75 20.66
N LYS A 39 -5.52 12.39 20.45
CA LYS A 39 -4.52 13.27 19.88
C LYS A 39 -4.90 13.80 18.50
N VAL A 40 -5.38 12.94 17.60
CA VAL A 40 -5.80 13.34 16.26
C VAL A 40 -7.04 14.23 16.29
N ARG A 41 -7.93 14.08 17.27
CA ARG A 41 -9.08 14.96 17.46
C ARG A 41 -8.67 16.35 17.94
N GLU A 42 -7.69 16.44 18.83
CA GLU A 42 -7.15 17.70 19.35
C GLU A 42 -6.30 18.43 18.31
N ASP A 43 -5.47 17.69 17.59
CA ASP A 43 -4.58 18.23 16.54
C ASP A 43 -4.77 17.54 15.21
N ARG A 44 -5.57 18.17 14.35
CA ARG A 44 -5.83 17.64 12.98
C ARG A 44 -4.63 17.68 12.05
N SER A 45 -3.56 18.39 12.40
CA SER A 45 -2.31 18.38 11.63
C SER A 45 -1.63 17.00 11.62
N LEU A 46 -2.04 16.11 12.54
CA LEU A 46 -1.57 14.71 12.60
C LEU A 46 -2.22 13.79 11.57
N ILE A 47 -3.28 14.23 10.87
CA ILE A 47 -4.01 13.38 9.90
C ILE A 47 -3.09 12.83 8.79
N PRO A 48 -2.19 13.60 8.15
CA PRO A 48 -1.29 13.04 7.16
C PRO A 48 -0.42 11.91 7.72
N ARG A 49 0.06 12.07 8.93
CA ARG A 49 0.88 11.08 9.63
C ARG A 49 0.09 9.82 9.99
N LEU A 50 -1.18 9.98 10.39
CA LEU A 50 -2.10 8.86 10.59
C LEU A 50 -2.30 8.06 9.31
N ILE A 51 -2.47 8.73 8.16
CA ILE A 51 -2.65 8.08 6.86
C ILE A 51 -1.40 7.25 6.51
N GLU A 52 -0.21 7.83 6.63
CA GLU A 52 1.05 7.13 6.37
C GLU A 52 1.24 5.90 7.27
N GLU A 53 0.93 6.04 8.55
CA GLU A 53 1.03 4.93 9.51
C GLU A 53 -0.03 3.84 9.24
N THR A 54 -1.24 4.24 8.83
CA THR A 54 -2.26 3.27 8.40
C THR A 54 -1.79 2.50 7.15
N LEU A 55 -1.23 3.18 6.15
CA LEU A 55 -0.67 2.54 4.96
C LEU A 55 0.47 1.58 5.31
N ARG A 56 1.26 1.89 6.33
CA ARG A 56 2.33 1.02 6.81
C ARG A 56 1.79 -0.22 7.51
N CYS A 57 0.86 -0.05 8.46
CA CYS A 57 0.34 -1.14 9.28
C CYS A 57 -0.68 -2.00 8.56
N GLU A 58 -1.63 -1.36 7.88
CA GLU A 58 -2.77 -2.01 7.22
C GLU A 58 -2.95 -1.46 5.79
N PRO A 59 -2.00 -1.78 4.88
CA PRO A 59 -2.08 -1.32 3.50
C PRO A 59 -3.33 -1.88 2.81
N ALA A 60 -4.02 -1.03 2.03
CA ALA A 60 -5.20 -1.45 1.28
C ALA A 60 -4.90 -2.61 0.29
N ASN A 61 -3.66 -2.66 -0.21
CA ASN A 61 -3.14 -3.75 -1.03
C ASN A 61 -1.92 -4.37 -0.36
N PRO A 62 -2.07 -5.42 0.47
CA PRO A 62 -0.94 -6.03 1.18
C PRO A 62 0.00 -6.81 0.27
N MET A 63 -0.45 -7.17 -0.94
CA MET A 63 0.32 -7.94 -1.91
C MET A 63 -0.01 -7.50 -3.33
N MET A 64 1.01 -7.39 -4.18
CA MET A 64 0.86 -7.08 -5.61
C MET A 64 1.64 -8.09 -6.44
N ALA A 65 1.05 -8.54 -7.55
CA ALA A 65 1.71 -9.41 -8.51
C ALA A 65 2.32 -8.62 -9.68
N ARG A 66 3.46 -9.09 -10.17
CA ARG A 66 4.09 -8.61 -11.42
C ARG A 66 4.53 -9.80 -12.25
N ALA A 67 4.36 -9.71 -13.56
CA ALA A 67 4.97 -10.65 -14.50
C ALA A 67 6.37 -10.15 -14.87
N VAL A 68 7.32 -11.07 -14.87
CA VAL A 68 8.68 -10.80 -15.33
C VAL A 68 8.64 -10.63 -16.85
N ALA A 69 9.03 -9.46 -17.37
CA ALA A 69 9.00 -9.15 -18.79
C ALA A 69 10.17 -9.78 -19.55
N GLU A 70 11.35 -9.80 -18.95
CA GLU A 70 12.59 -10.34 -19.52
C GLU A 70 13.43 -11.01 -18.43
N ASP A 71 14.33 -11.89 -18.82
CA ASP A 71 15.25 -12.56 -17.90
C ASP A 71 16.18 -11.54 -17.23
N PHE A 72 16.29 -11.59 -15.91
CA PHE A 72 17.23 -10.76 -15.15
C PHE A 72 17.70 -11.46 -13.88
N ASP A 73 18.78 -10.95 -13.29
CA ASP A 73 19.25 -11.36 -11.97
C ASP A 73 19.05 -10.21 -10.97
N TYR A 74 18.55 -10.55 -9.81
CA TYR A 74 18.43 -9.62 -8.69
C TYR A 74 19.08 -10.22 -7.44
N GLN A 75 20.18 -9.65 -7.01
CA GLN A 75 20.93 -10.08 -5.82
C GLN A 75 21.28 -11.57 -5.82
N GLY A 76 21.67 -12.12 -6.98
CA GLY A 76 22.05 -13.53 -7.14
C GLY A 76 20.86 -14.49 -7.33
N HIS A 77 19.64 -13.97 -7.44
CA HIS A 77 18.44 -14.74 -7.72
C HIS A 77 18.01 -14.53 -9.18
N PRO A 78 18.03 -15.59 -10.02
CA PRO A 78 17.63 -15.50 -11.42
C PRO A 78 16.11 -15.46 -11.55
N PHE A 79 15.62 -14.47 -12.29
CA PHE A 79 14.20 -14.35 -12.67
C PHE A 79 14.08 -14.60 -14.18
N ARG A 80 13.07 -15.38 -14.57
CA ARG A 80 12.81 -15.74 -15.97
C ARG A 80 11.55 -15.06 -16.48
N SER A 81 11.59 -14.66 -17.74
CA SER A 81 10.43 -14.09 -18.42
C SER A 81 9.20 -15.00 -18.29
N GLY A 82 8.05 -14.40 -18.00
CA GLY A 82 6.77 -15.09 -17.76
C GLY A 82 6.54 -15.57 -16.33
N GLN A 83 7.55 -15.53 -15.42
CA GLN A 83 7.33 -15.84 -14.01
C GLN A 83 6.47 -14.76 -13.34
N LEU A 84 5.69 -15.18 -12.34
CA LEU A 84 4.98 -14.25 -11.46
C LEU A 84 5.80 -13.99 -10.18
N VAL A 85 5.98 -12.72 -9.87
CA VAL A 85 6.62 -12.24 -8.64
C VAL A 85 5.58 -11.54 -7.79
N PHE A 86 5.50 -11.92 -6.52
CA PHE A 86 4.61 -11.30 -5.55
C PHE A 86 5.38 -10.33 -4.67
N LEU A 87 4.99 -9.07 -4.71
CA LEU A 87 5.52 -8.01 -3.86
C LEU A 87 4.70 -7.99 -2.56
N CYS A 88 5.30 -8.47 -1.47
CA CYS A 88 4.65 -8.53 -0.16
C CYS A 88 4.78 -7.19 0.57
N ILE A 89 3.95 -6.20 0.19
CA ILE A 89 3.98 -4.83 0.71
C ILE A 89 3.77 -4.81 2.24
N GLY A 90 2.80 -5.57 2.74
CA GLY A 90 2.53 -5.65 4.17
C GLY A 90 3.71 -6.17 4.99
N SER A 91 4.49 -7.10 4.45
CA SER A 91 5.73 -7.60 5.07
C SER A 91 6.85 -6.56 4.99
N ALA A 92 7.06 -5.98 3.82
CA ALA A 92 8.09 -4.97 3.61
C ALA A 92 7.90 -3.72 4.51
N ASN A 93 6.65 -3.31 4.73
CA ASN A 93 6.31 -2.19 5.60
C ASN A 93 6.62 -2.44 7.10
N ARG A 94 6.78 -3.70 7.49
CA ARG A 94 7.09 -4.13 8.86
C ARG A 94 8.53 -4.60 9.03
N ASP A 95 9.31 -4.62 7.95
CA ASP A 95 10.72 -5.02 8.01
C ASP A 95 11.52 -3.93 8.76
N PRO A 96 12.22 -4.30 9.86
CA PRO A 96 13.06 -3.36 10.61
C PRO A 96 14.34 -3.01 9.87
N THR A 97 14.71 -3.79 8.83
CA THR A 97 15.94 -3.59 8.07
C THR A 97 15.70 -2.61 6.93
N PRO A 98 16.17 -1.36 6.99
CA PRO A 98 16.01 -0.42 5.89
C PRO A 98 16.88 -0.87 4.72
N THR A 99 16.26 -1.44 3.69
CA THR A 99 16.95 -1.87 2.46
C THR A 99 17.19 -0.72 1.47
N CYS A 100 16.63 0.45 1.74
CA CYS A 100 16.85 1.65 0.92
C CYS A 100 17.08 2.87 1.83
N PRO A 101 18.11 3.70 1.59
CA PRO A 101 18.24 4.98 2.25
C PRO A 101 16.97 5.79 1.96
N ARG A 102 16.29 6.26 3.01
CA ARG A 102 15.20 7.22 2.83
C ARG A 102 15.79 8.43 2.13
N ALA A 103 15.31 8.73 0.92
CA ALA A 103 15.59 10.02 0.30
C ALA A 103 15.09 11.09 1.28
N GLY A 104 16.03 11.91 1.79
CA GLY A 104 15.75 12.98 2.73
C GLY A 104 14.93 14.10 2.10
#